data_9bbdcf96f2d141aeae4f54969f478162
#
_entry.id   9bbdcf96f2d141aeae4f54969f478162
#
_cell.length_a   1.000
_cell.length_b   1.000
_cell.length_c   1.000
_cell.angle_alpha   90.00
_cell.angle_beta   90.00
_cell.angle_gamma   90.00
#
_symmetry.space_group_name_H-M   'P 1'
#
loop_
_entity.id
_entity.type
_entity.pdbx_description
1 polymer ?
#
loop_
_entity_poly.entity_id
_entity_poly.type
_entity_poly.pdbx_seq_one_letter_code
_entity_poly.pdbx_strand_id
1 'polypeptide(L)'
;MYNRKEMMKINKKVSKEIVNLINEQIWLENNASFYYLHLSIEFESNGFGGMSKFFSTQSTEERYHMLKLIDYLLEEDCDPILPNYNFLEDLKEEFDVLTHFENSLMNEKRVTESINKIIDECKKQGDYKTENFMQWFVTEQREEETKFKTIIDDLKIIGGNGSGLYEINKELGKLSITEEN
;
A
#
# COMPACT_ATOMS: atom_id res chain seq x y z
N MET A 1 26.63 37.93 3.65
CA MET A 1 25.18 38.07 3.82
C MET A 1 24.53 37.54 2.56
N TYR A 2 23.90 36.37 2.61
CA TYR A 2 23.21 35.77 1.45
C TYR A 2 21.97 36.61 1.13
N ASN A 3 21.78 36.91 -0.17
CA ASN A 3 20.64 37.66 -0.66
C ASN A 3 19.36 36.81 -0.49
N ARG A 4 18.22 37.42 -0.10
CA ARG A 4 16.91 36.76 0.08
C ARG A 4 16.49 35.92 -1.13
N LYS A 5 16.91 36.30 -2.36
CA LYS A 5 16.73 35.51 -3.59
C LYS A 5 17.63 34.27 -3.71
N GLU A 6 18.80 34.30 -3.06
CA GLU A 6 19.70 33.12 -3.01
C GLU A 6 19.26 32.16 -1.91
N MET A 7 18.71 32.65 -0.80
CA MET A 7 18.09 31.82 0.24
C MET A 7 16.82 31.11 -0.28
N MET A 8 16.02 31.73 -1.17
CA MET A 8 14.89 31.11 -1.83
C MET A 8 15.29 30.04 -2.86
N LYS A 9 16.54 30.03 -3.35
CA LYS A 9 17.06 28.94 -4.21
C LYS A 9 17.53 27.72 -3.42
N ILE A 10 17.75 27.86 -2.10
CA ILE A 10 18.24 26.77 -1.24
C ILE A 10 17.09 25.88 -0.78
N ASN A 11 15.85 26.39 -0.71
CA ASN A 11 14.63 25.60 -0.47
C ASN A 11 13.86 25.46 -1.79
N LYS A 12 14.28 24.53 -2.63
CA LYS A 12 13.47 24.16 -3.81
C LYS A 12 12.23 23.45 -3.29
N LYS A 13 11.07 24.13 -3.33
CA LYS A 13 9.78 23.55 -3.01
C LYS A 13 9.55 22.35 -3.95
N VAL A 14 8.95 21.28 -3.44
CA VAL A 14 8.57 20.12 -4.26
C VAL A 14 7.75 20.59 -5.47
N SER A 15 8.08 20.11 -6.65
CA SER A 15 7.41 20.55 -7.87
C SER A 15 5.95 20.12 -7.89
N LYS A 16 5.11 20.90 -8.58
CA LYS A 16 3.68 20.57 -8.74
C LYS A 16 3.47 19.18 -9.36
N GLU A 17 4.36 18.74 -10.23
CA GLU A 17 4.32 17.46 -10.91
C GLU A 17 4.55 16.30 -9.91
N ILE A 18 5.57 16.42 -9.06
CA ILE A 18 5.84 15.44 -7.99
C ILE A 18 4.70 15.44 -6.97
N VAL A 19 4.18 16.61 -6.57
CA VAL A 19 3.00 16.71 -5.68
C VAL A 19 1.79 15.99 -6.27
N ASN A 20 1.53 16.12 -7.56
CA ASN A 20 0.42 15.42 -8.21
C ASN A 20 0.62 13.90 -8.17
N LEU A 21 1.83 13.40 -8.46
CA LEU A 21 2.14 11.97 -8.38
C LEU A 21 2.00 11.43 -6.96
N ILE A 22 2.42 12.19 -5.93
CA ILE A 22 2.22 11.80 -4.53
C ILE A 22 0.73 11.80 -4.17
N ASN A 23 -0.08 12.74 -4.67
CA ASN A 23 -1.52 12.72 -4.46
C ASN A 23 -2.20 11.52 -5.16
N GLU A 24 -1.71 11.10 -6.32
CA GLU A 24 -2.14 9.85 -6.96
C GLU A 24 -1.79 8.64 -6.11
N GLN A 25 -0.61 8.63 -5.48
CA GLN A 25 -0.19 7.58 -4.56
C GLN A 25 -1.07 7.55 -3.29
N ILE A 26 -1.37 8.70 -2.67
CA ILE A 26 -2.32 8.81 -1.55
C ILE A 26 -3.66 8.15 -1.90
N TRP A 27 -4.14 8.35 -3.13
CA TRP A 27 -5.38 7.72 -3.60
C TRP A 27 -5.25 6.20 -3.72
N LEU A 28 -4.12 5.68 -4.21
CA LEU A 28 -3.87 4.23 -4.32
C LEU A 28 -3.84 3.56 -2.95
N GLU A 29 -3.11 4.13 -1.97
CA GLU A 29 -3.04 3.59 -0.60
C GLU A 29 -4.43 3.61 0.08
N ASN A 30 -5.20 4.70 -0.11
CA ASN A 30 -6.56 4.75 0.41
C ASN A 30 -7.44 3.63 -0.17
N ASN A 31 -7.37 3.39 -1.48
CA ASN A 31 -8.14 2.33 -2.12
C ASN A 31 -7.68 0.95 -1.67
N ALA A 32 -6.37 0.72 -1.54
CA ALA A 32 -5.84 -0.53 -1.01
C ALA A 32 -6.34 -0.79 0.41
N SER A 33 -6.32 0.23 1.28
CA SER A 33 -6.86 0.13 2.64
C SER A 33 -8.32 -0.31 2.65
N PHE A 34 -9.19 0.31 1.84
CA PHE A 34 -10.59 -0.08 1.75
C PHE A 34 -10.80 -1.45 1.12
N TYR A 35 -10.01 -1.79 0.10
CA TYR A 35 -10.07 -3.10 -0.54
C TYR A 35 -9.70 -4.21 0.45
N TYR A 36 -8.64 -4.06 1.23
CA TYR A 36 -8.26 -5.04 2.23
C TYR A 36 -9.24 -5.12 3.40
N LEU A 37 -9.87 -4.00 3.78
CA LEU A 37 -10.97 -4.05 4.76
C LEU A 37 -12.17 -4.85 4.23
N HIS A 38 -12.52 -4.68 2.96
CA HIS A 38 -13.56 -5.47 2.31
C HIS A 38 -13.22 -6.96 2.32
N LEU A 39 -12.00 -7.33 1.91
CA LEU A 39 -11.55 -8.72 1.95
C LEU A 39 -11.58 -9.28 3.38
N SER A 40 -11.17 -8.52 4.39
CA SER A 40 -11.25 -8.93 5.80
C SER A 40 -12.68 -9.37 6.17
N ILE A 41 -13.69 -8.57 5.80
CA ILE A 41 -15.11 -8.88 6.06
C ILE A 41 -15.54 -10.13 5.28
N GLU A 42 -15.13 -10.25 4.04
CA GLU A 42 -15.49 -11.38 3.18
C GLU A 42 -14.88 -12.70 3.68
N PHE A 43 -13.60 -12.70 4.05
CA PHE A 43 -12.94 -13.87 4.64
C PHE A 43 -13.56 -14.28 5.96
N GLU A 44 -13.94 -13.34 6.85
CA GLU A 44 -14.64 -13.65 8.09
C GLU A 44 -16.00 -14.31 7.81
N SER A 45 -16.75 -13.77 6.86
CA SER A 45 -18.07 -14.28 6.49
C SER A 45 -18.01 -15.70 5.91
N ASN A 46 -16.87 -16.10 5.34
CA ASN A 46 -16.61 -17.43 4.79
C ASN A 46 -15.86 -18.37 5.77
N GLY A 47 -15.68 -17.96 7.05
CA GLY A 47 -15.09 -18.80 8.09
C GLY A 47 -13.56 -18.83 8.13
N PHE A 48 -12.90 -17.93 7.43
CA PHE A 48 -11.43 -17.79 7.38
C PHE A 48 -10.93 -16.70 8.33
N GLY A 49 -11.21 -16.83 9.64
CA GLY A 49 -10.90 -15.79 10.62
C GLY A 49 -9.40 -15.39 10.72
N GLY A 50 -8.48 -16.29 10.39
CA GLY A 50 -7.04 -15.94 10.33
C GLY A 50 -6.68 -15.07 9.14
N MET A 51 -7.22 -15.39 7.95
CA MET A 51 -7.06 -14.58 6.75
C MET A 51 -7.80 -13.24 6.88
N SER A 52 -8.97 -13.23 7.54
CA SER A 52 -9.68 -12.00 7.90
C SER A 52 -8.79 -11.05 8.69
N LYS A 53 -8.13 -11.54 9.75
CA LYS A 53 -7.20 -10.74 10.55
C LYS A 53 -6.02 -10.23 9.74
N PHE A 54 -5.43 -11.07 8.89
CA PHE A 54 -4.36 -10.68 7.99
C PHE A 54 -4.78 -9.48 7.13
N PHE A 55 -5.92 -9.56 6.44
CA PHE A 55 -6.40 -8.45 5.61
C PHE A 55 -6.82 -7.21 6.42
N SER A 56 -7.29 -7.37 7.65
CA SER A 56 -7.53 -6.24 8.56
C SER A 56 -6.24 -5.50 8.92
N THR A 57 -5.15 -6.25 9.17
CA THR A 57 -3.82 -5.67 9.39
C THR A 57 -3.33 -4.95 8.14
N GLN A 58 -3.40 -5.59 6.97
CA GLN A 58 -3.04 -4.94 5.69
C GLN A 58 -3.82 -3.65 5.46
N SER A 59 -5.13 -3.63 5.73
CA SER A 59 -5.93 -2.38 5.65
C SER A 59 -5.39 -1.26 6.54
N THR A 60 -4.89 -1.60 7.72
CA THR A 60 -4.31 -0.63 8.67
C THR A 60 -2.95 -0.13 8.19
N GLU A 61 -2.12 -1.01 7.63
CA GLU A 61 -0.81 -0.68 7.05
C GLU A 61 -0.96 0.28 5.87
N GLU A 62 -1.88 0.03 4.94
CA GLU A 62 -2.14 0.93 3.81
C GLU A 62 -2.63 2.31 4.25
N ARG A 63 -3.46 2.34 5.31
CA ARG A 63 -3.86 3.60 5.90
C ARG A 63 -2.67 4.37 6.48
N TYR A 64 -1.72 3.68 7.10
CA TYR A 64 -0.49 4.29 7.61
C TYR A 64 0.37 4.83 6.46
N HIS A 65 0.51 4.09 5.36
CA HIS A 65 1.21 4.54 4.14
C HIS A 65 0.61 5.83 3.59
N MET A 66 -0.71 5.88 3.46
CA MET A 66 -1.45 7.07 3.04
C MET A 66 -1.14 8.27 3.96
N LEU A 67 -1.23 8.09 5.27
CA LEU A 67 -0.99 9.18 6.23
C LEU A 67 0.45 9.68 6.19
N LYS A 68 1.43 8.79 6.01
CA LYS A 68 2.85 9.13 5.86
C LYS A 68 3.11 10.03 4.64
N LEU A 69 2.43 9.78 3.51
CA LEU A 69 2.51 10.63 2.31
C LEU A 69 1.86 12.02 2.55
N ILE A 70 0.73 12.03 3.25
CA ILE A 70 0.03 13.27 3.62
C ILE A 70 0.93 14.14 4.50
N ASP A 71 1.51 13.56 5.55
CA ASP A 71 2.40 14.26 6.48
C ASP A 71 3.63 14.82 5.74
N TYR A 72 4.22 14.04 4.84
CA TYR A 72 5.32 14.51 4.00
C TYR A 72 4.94 15.74 3.17
N LEU A 73 3.80 15.74 2.49
CA LEU A 73 3.36 16.92 1.71
C LEU A 73 3.15 18.14 2.60
N LEU A 74 2.58 17.97 3.80
CA LEU A 74 2.38 19.06 4.76
C LEU A 74 3.73 19.62 5.27
N GLU A 75 4.71 18.77 5.55
CA GLU A 75 6.07 19.18 5.93
C GLU A 75 6.78 19.98 4.82
N GLU A 76 6.42 19.72 3.57
CA GLU A 76 6.95 20.43 2.40
C GLU A 76 6.13 21.67 2.00
N ASP A 77 5.24 22.17 2.84
CA ASP A 77 4.31 23.27 2.54
C ASP A 77 3.49 23.04 1.25
N CYS A 78 3.09 21.80 1.01
CA CYS A 78 2.23 21.38 -0.09
C CYS A 78 0.87 20.93 0.42
N ASP A 79 -0.18 21.12 -0.39
CA ASP A 79 -1.55 20.74 -0.02
C ASP A 79 -1.84 19.31 -0.48
N PRO A 80 -2.01 18.34 0.45
CA PRO A 80 -2.47 17.00 0.08
C PRO A 80 -3.94 17.04 -0.34
N ILE A 81 -4.28 16.23 -1.35
CA ILE A 81 -5.65 16.11 -1.87
C ILE A 81 -6.18 14.76 -1.47
N LEU A 82 -7.21 14.75 -0.63
CA LEU A 82 -7.91 13.51 -0.30
C LEU A 82 -8.80 13.08 -1.48
N PRO A 83 -8.84 11.77 -1.77
CA PRO A 83 -9.67 11.25 -2.85
C PRO A 83 -11.16 11.49 -2.56
N ASN A 84 -11.92 11.77 -3.62
CA ASN A 84 -13.37 11.71 -3.53
C ASN A 84 -13.79 10.25 -3.39
N TYR A 85 -14.61 9.95 -2.39
CA TYR A 85 -15.17 8.61 -2.21
C TYR A 85 -16.16 8.31 -3.33
N ASN A 86 -15.71 7.56 -4.33
CA ASN A 86 -16.62 6.79 -5.16
C ASN A 86 -16.73 5.41 -4.47
N PHE A 87 -17.94 5.06 -4.03
CA PHE A 87 -18.19 3.71 -3.53
C PHE A 87 -17.72 2.69 -4.57
N LEU A 88 -17.00 1.65 -4.10
CA LEU A 88 -16.65 0.51 -4.94
C LEU A 88 -17.97 -0.02 -5.54
N GLU A 89 -18.05 -0.05 -6.85
CA GLU A 89 -19.13 -0.79 -7.51
C GLU A 89 -19.07 -2.25 -7.02
N ASP A 90 -20.23 -2.85 -6.81
CA ASP A 90 -20.41 -4.21 -6.31
C ASP A 90 -19.34 -5.17 -6.85
N LEU A 91 -18.33 -5.48 -6.02
CA LEU A 91 -17.37 -6.54 -6.32
C LEU A 91 -18.06 -7.88 -6.11
N LYS A 92 -18.95 -8.27 -7.04
CA LYS A 92 -19.61 -9.57 -7.06
C LYS A 92 -18.75 -10.57 -7.81
N GLU A 93 -17.58 -10.87 -7.24
CA GLU A 93 -16.80 -12.01 -7.67
C GLU A 93 -17.20 -13.22 -6.82
N GLU A 94 -17.13 -14.41 -7.41
CA GLU A 94 -17.29 -15.67 -6.66
C GLU A 94 -16.13 -15.78 -5.67
N PHE A 95 -16.42 -16.06 -4.40
CA PHE A 95 -15.40 -16.14 -3.37
C PHE A 95 -14.41 -17.27 -3.68
N ASP A 96 -13.17 -16.92 -3.94
CA ASP A 96 -12.05 -17.85 -4.12
C ASP A 96 -10.80 -17.34 -3.43
N VAL A 97 -10.28 -18.11 -2.48
CA VAL A 97 -9.14 -17.73 -1.64
C VAL A 97 -7.91 -17.37 -2.48
N LEU A 98 -7.54 -18.24 -3.43
CA LEU A 98 -6.35 -18.02 -4.24
C LEU A 98 -6.47 -16.75 -5.11
N THR A 99 -7.63 -16.57 -5.75
CA THR A 99 -7.92 -15.40 -6.59
C THR A 99 -7.79 -14.09 -5.80
N HIS A 100 -8.30 -14.05 -4.56
CA HIS A 100 -8.19 -12.84 -3.72
C HIS A 100 -6.73 -12.50 -3.40
N PHE A 101 -5.89 -13.49 -3.08
CA PHE A 101 -4.46 -13.25 -2.86
C PHE A 101 -3.71 -12.86 -4.15
N GLU A 102 -4.05 -13.45 -5.31
CA GLU A 102 -3.47 -13.07 -6.60
C GLU A 102 -3.85 -11.64 -7.01
N ASN A 103 -5.10 -11.23 -6.80
CA ASN A 103 -5.57 -9.87 -7.04
C ASN A 103 -4.86 -8.87 -6.10
N SER A 104 -4.67 -9.24 -4.84
CA SER A 104 -3.91 -8.42 -3.87
C SER A 104 -2.47 -8.22 -4.34
N LEU A 105 -1.76 -9.26 -4.74
CA LEU A 105 -0.41 -9.12 -5.31
C LEU A 105 -0.39 -8.23 -6.56
N MET A 106 -1.43 -8.27 -7.38
CA MET A 106 -1.53 -7.40 -8.55
C MET A 106 -1.70 -5.93 -8.13
N ASN A 107 -2.44 -5.65 -7.06
CA ASN A 107 -2.57 -4.31 -6.50
C ASN A 107 -1.23 -3.80 -5.96
N GLU A 108 -0.48 -4.61 -5.20
CA GLU A 108 0.85 -4.23 -4.71
C GLU A 108 1.81 -3.86 -5.85
N LYS A 109 1.80 -4.63 -6.95
CA LYS A 109 2.61 -4.30 -8.12
C LYS A 109 2.24 -2.96 -8.76
N ARG A 110 0.96 -2.59 -8.77
CA ARG A 110 0.52 -1.27 -9.27
C ARG A 110 1.01 -0.14 -8.35
N VAL A 111 0.99 -0.36 -7.04
CA VAL A 111 1.55 0.57 -6.06
C VAL A 111 3.05 0.73 -6.29
N THR A 112 3.80 -0.37 -6.47
CA THR A 112 5.23 -0.34 -6.82
C THR A 112 5.51 0.46 -8.09
N GLU A 113 4.72 0.26 -9.14
CA GLU A 113 4.87 1.02 -10.40
C GLU A 113 4.64 2.52 -10.19
N SER A 114 3.67 2.91 -9.35
CA SER A 114 3.39 4.30 -9.03
C SER A 114 4.53 4.94 -8.23
N ILE A 115 5.07 4.25 -7.22
CA ILE A 115 6.23 4.70 -6.44
C ILE A 115 7.45 4.91 -7.35
N ASN A 116 7.71 3.99 -8.28
CA ASN A 116 8.81 4.12 -9.23
C ASN A 116 8.66 5.36 -10.12
N LYS A 117 7.44 5.72 -10.56
CA LYS A 117 7.17 6.94 -11.33
C LYS A 117 7.51 8.19 -10.53
N ILE A 118 7.19 8.24 -9.23
CA ILE A 118 7.55 9.36 -8.35
C ILE A 118 9.07 9.49 -8.27
N ILE A 119 9.77 8.38 -8.05
CA ILE A 119 11.24 8.36 -7.93
C ILE A 119 11.91 8.80 -9.25
N ASP A 120 11.42 8.32 -10.38
CA ASP A 120 11.96 8.70 -11.69
C ASP A 120 11.78 10.20 -11.95
N GLU A 121 10.65 10.77 -11.58
CA GLU A 121 10.43 12.22 -11.71
C GLU A 121 11.29 13.03 -10.73
N CYS A 122 11.50 12.52 -9.51
CA CYS A 122 12.43 13.12 -8.55
C CYS A 122 13.87 13.18 -9.11
N LYS A 123 14.37 12.08 -9.67
CA LYS A 123 15.70 12.00 -10.31
C LYS A 123 15.82 12.97 -11.48
N LYS A 124 14.84 13.03 -12.34
CA LYS A 124 14.78 13.91 -13.50
C LYS A 124 14.85 15.38 -13.09
N GLN A 125 14.21 15.75 -11.98
CA GLN A 125 14.19 17.11 -11.47
C GLN A 125 15.32 17.43 -10.48
N GLY A 126 16.10 16.43 -10.05
CA GLY A 126 17.13 16.56 -9.01
C GLY A 126 16.55 16.87 -7.62
N ASP A 127 15.36 16.32 -7.32
CA ASP A 127 14.71 16.39 -6.01
C ASP A 127 15.12 15.19 -5.16
N TYR A 128 16.35 15.22 -4.68
CA TYR A 128 16.93 14.14 -3.86
C TYR A 128 16.26 13.99 -2.49
N LYS A 129 15.57 15.02 -2.01
CA LYS A 129 14.88 14.98 -0.72
C LYS A 129 13.63 14.08 -0.83
N THR A 130 12.78 14.35 -1.82
CA THR A 130 11.61 13.52 -2.09
C THR A 130 12.02 12.11 -2.50
N GLU A 131 13.06 11.97 -3.33
CA GLU A 131 13.60 10.65 -3.70
C GLU A 131 14.00 9.84 -2.45
N ASN A 132 14.75 10.45 -1.51
CA ASN A 132 15.16 9.79 -0.27
C ASN A 132 13.97 9.40 0.61
N PHE A 133 12.95 10.24 0.71
CA PHE A 133 11.71 9.92 1.43
C PHE A 133 11.01 8.70 0.81
N MET A 134 10.93 8.64 -0.52
CA MET A 134 10.29 7.54 -1.24
C MET A 134 11.03 6.20 -1.13
N GLN A 135 12.33 6.18 -0.74
CA GLN A 135 13.07 4.92 -0.57
C GLN A 135 12.49 4.01 0.51
N TRP A 136 11.85 4.58 1.53
CA TRP A 136 11.13 3.79 2.52
C TRP A 136 10.02 2.97 1.87
N PHE A 137 9.21 3.60 1.00
CA PHE A 137 8.14 2.90 0.26
C PHE A 137 8.67 1.82 -0.69
N VAL A 138 9.85 2.00 -1.27
CA VAL A 138 10.49 0.94 -2.08
C VAL A 138 10.80 -0.30 -1.24
N THR A 139 11.22 -0.09 0.00
CA THR A 139 11.51 -1.20 0.92
C THR A 139 10.22 -1.91 1.33
N GLU A 140 9.20 -1.17 1.75
CA GLU A 140 7.89 -1.70 2.10
C GLU A 140 7.28 -2.51 0.94
N GLN A 141 7.25 -1.96 -0.28
CA GLN A 141 6.67 -2.69 -1.42
C GLN A 141 7.38 -4.01 -1.72
N ARG A 142 8.69 -4.07 -1.52
CA ARG A 142 9.42 -5.32 -1.66
C ARG A 142 8.97 -6.35 -0.63
N GLU A 143 8.68 -5.91 0.59
CA GLU A 143 8.20 -6.79 1.68
C GLU A 143 6.77 -7.24 1.39
N GLU A 144 5.87 -6.31 0.97
CA GLU A 144 4.49 -6.61 0.63
C GLU A 144 4.38 -7.60 -0.54
N GLU A 145 5.06 -7.36 -1.65
CA GLU A 145 5.06 -8.29 -2.78
C GLU A 145 5.60 -9.68 -2.39
N THR A 146 6.62 -9.73 -1.52
CA THR A 146 7.19 -10.99 -1.04
C THR A 146 6.19 -11.72 -0.14
N LYS A 147 5.52 -11.02 0.77
CA LYS A 147 4.49 -11.52 1.67
C LYS A 147 3.36 -12.21 0.87
N PHE A 148 2.73 -11.47 -0.05
CA PHE A 148 1.65 -12.03 -0.88
C PHE A 148 2.12 -13.18 -1.77
N LYS A 149 3.31 -13.07 -2.37
CA LYS A 149 3.86 -14.14 -3.20
C LYS A 149 4.07 -15.42 -2.42
N THR A 150 4.61 -15.35 -1.20
CA THR A 150 4.82 -16.52 -0.35
C THR A 150 3.51 -17.22 -0.04
N ILE A 151 2.47 -16.45 0.34
CA ILE A 151 1.14 -17.00 0.64
C ILE A 151 0.53 -17.67 -0.60
N ILE A 152 0.66 -17.06 -1.77
CA ILE A 152 0.18 -17.61 -3.04
C ILE A 152 0.90 -18.92 -3.38
N ASP A 153 2.22 -18.98 -3.19
CA ASP A 153 2.99 -20.20 -3.43
C ASP A 153 2.54 -21.32 -2.49
N ASP A 154 2.30 -21.05 -1.20
CA ASP A 154 1.77 -21.99 -0.22
C ASP A 154 0.36 -22.47 -0.59
N LEU A 155 -0.53 -21.56 -0.99
CA LEU A 155 -1.88 -21.88 -1.45
C LEU A 155 -1.85 -22.80 -2.68
N LYS A 156 -0.94 -22.60 -3.62
CA LYS A 156 -0.76 -23.43 -4.80
C LYS A 156 -0.23 -24.82 -4.44
N ILE A 157 0.69 -24.92 -3.47
CA ILE A 157 1.23 -26.21 -3.01
C ILE A 157 0.12 -27.09 -2.41
N ILE A 158 -0.77 -26.52 -1.60
CA ILE A 158 -1.85 -27.28 -0.97
C ILE A 158 -2.99 -27.66 -1.93
N GLY A 159 -3.13 -26.95 -3.07
CA GLY A 159 -4.05 -27.31 -4.15
C GLY A 159 -5.51 -27.45 -3.72
N GLY A 160 -6.02 -26.64 -2.82
CA GLY A 160 -7.40 -26.70 -2.31
C GLY A 160 -7.63 -27.76 -1.24
N ASN A 161 -6.58 -28.41 -0.71
CA ASN A 161 -6.69 -29.34 0.40
C ASN A 161 -7.19 -28.61 1.67
N GLY A 162 -8.36 -28.99 2.18
CA GLY A 162 -9.00 -28.33 3.32
C GLY A 162 -8.14 -28.29 4.60
N SER A 163 -7.34 -29.33 4.87
CA SER A 163 -6.43 -29.36 6.03
C SER A 163 -5.26 -28.36 5.85
N GLY A 164 -4.70 -28.27 4.64
CA GLY A 164 -3.65 -27.31 4.34
C GLY A 164 -4.18 -25.87 4.40
N LEU A 165 -5.35 -25.62 3.86
CA LEU A 165 -6.01 -24.30 3.91
C LEU A 165 -6.30 -23.87 5.35
N TYR A 166 -6.70 -24.81 6.22
CA TYR A 166 -6.88 -24.54 7.64
C TYR A 166 -5.57 -24.13 8.33
N GLU A 167 -4.43 -24.79 8.04
CA GLU A 167 -3.14 -24.43 8.64
C GLU A 167 -2.66 -23.05 8.14
N ILE A 168 -2.78 -22.74 6.84
CA ILE A 168 -2.44 -21.40 6.31
C ILE A 168 -3.29 -20.33 7.00
N ASN A 169 -4.61 -20.55 7.09
CA ASN A 169 -5.50 -19.62 7.78
C ASN A 169 -5.06 -19.38 9.24
N LYS A 170 -4.69 -20.42 9.96
CA LYS A 170 -4.22 -20.32 11.33
C LYS A 170 -2.88 -19.58 11.47
N GLU A 171 -1.94 -19.83 10.55
CA GLU A 171 -0.63 -19.15 10.56
C GLU A 171 -0.80 -17.65 10.27
N LEU A 172 -1.61 -17.26 9.28
CA LEU A 172 -1.89 -15.86 8.99
C LEU A 172 -2.53 -15.12 10.16
N GLY A 173 -3.40 -15.79 10.92
CA GLY A 173 -3.98 -15.21 12.14
C GLY A 173 -2.98 -14.98 13.28
N LYS A 174 -1.80 -15.63 13.26
CA LYS A 174 -0.72 -15.39 14.24
C LYS A 174 0.17 -14.22 13.83
N LEU A 175 0.43 -14.03 12.54
CA LEU A 175 1.27 -12.93 12.03
C LEU A 175 0.69 -11.57 12.43
N SER A 176 -0.62 -11.40 12.28
CA SER A 176 -1.31 -10.17 12.66
C SER A 176 -1.25 -9.81 14.17
N ILE A 177 -0.96 -10.74 15.06
CA ILE A 177 -0.81 -10.48 16.51
C ILE A 177 0.58 -9.91 16.84
N THR A 178 1.60 -10.24 16.06
CA THR A 178 2.97 -9.78 16.30
C THR A 178 3.21 -8.34 15.86
N GLU A 179 2.39 -7.81 14.98
CA GLU A 179 2.49 -6.43 14.46
C GLU A 179 1.74 -5.40 15.34
N GLU A 180 0.84 -5.85 16.23
CA GLU A 180 0.11 -4.98 17.17
C GLU A 180 0.92 -4.65 18.47
N ASN A 181 2.15 -5.14 18.64
CA ASN A 181 3.02 -4.91 19.81
C ASN A 181 4.31 -4.17 19.44
#